data_801ad3f20ac0d068c3ac7c783947fa19
#
_entry.id   801ad3f20ac0d068c3ac7c783947fa19
#
_cell.length_a   1.000
_cell.length_b   1.000
_cell.length_c   1.000
_cell.angle_alpha   90.00
_cell.angle_beta   90.00
_cell.angle_gamma   90.00
#
_symmetry.space_group_name_H-M   'P 1'
#
loop_
_entity.id
_entity.type
_entity.pdbx_description
1 polymer ?
#
loop_
_entity_poly.entity_id
_entity_poly.type
_entity_poly.pdbx_seq_one_letter_code
_entity_poly.pdbx_strand_id
1 'polypeptide(L)'
;KYLSLIRKDLGKNFPLSQILCEPDKKNTAMALIFASAVISRLNPEAIITSFPSDHYIGKIDNFIKDINKSFQLAKQSKIILFGINPTSPNPAYGYFLTGKNFLITKFIEKPSIPQALKLISQQNCYWNSGIYTYKITTLLGEFKKYAKDYLPLFDQIYQHPNNPKVLAKIYSLSRNLAIDTAISEKSKELISIPVSFSWNDVG
;
A
#
# COMPACT_ATOMS: atom_id res chain seq x y z
N LYS A 1 12.83 -14.22 -10.43
CA LYS A 1 12.27 -14.74 -11.70
C LYS A 1 11.99 -13.61 -12.70
N TYR A 2 11.43 -12.47 -12.26
CA TYR A 2 11.00 -11.37 -13.15
C TYR A 2 12.03 -10.25 -13.36
N LEU A 3 13.19 -10.29 -12.69
CA LEU A 3 14.18 -9.21 -12.72
C LEU A 3 14.65 -8.88 -14.14
N SER A 4 14.88 -9.89 -14.97
CA SER A 4 15.32 -9.69 -16.37
C SER A 4 14.27 -9.00 -17.22
N LEU A 5 12.98 -9.31 -17.01
CA LEU A 5 11.87 -8.67 -17.71
C LEU A 5 11.72 -7.20 -17.25
N ILE A 6 11.69 -6.97 -15.94
CA ILE A 6 11.62 -5.62 -15.36
C ILE A 6 12.76 -4.74 -15.87
N ARG A 7 13.99 -5.27 -15.91
CA ARG A 7 15.16 -4.54 -16.44
C ARG A 7 15.02 -4.18 -17.92
N LYS A 8 14.42 -5.07 -18.71
CA LYS A 8 14.14 -4.82 -20.12
C LYS A 8 13.14 -3.68 -20.29
N ASP A 9 12.05 -3.71 -19.50
CA ASP A 9 10.95 -2.75 -19.59
C ASP A 9 11.35 -1.36 -19.06
N LEU A 10 12.11 -1.29 -17.95
CA LEU A 10 12.61 -0.03 -17.39
C LEU A 10 13.75 0.59 -18.20
N GLY A 11 14.37 -0.18 -19.11
CA GLY A 11 15.48 0.28 -19.94
C GLY A 11 16.84 0.23 -19.22
N LYS A 12 17.91 0.37 -20.04
CA LYS A 12 19.30 0.20 -19.58
C LYS A 12 19.77 1.27 -18.59
N ASN A 13 19.16 2.44 -18.61
CA ASN A 13 19.56 3.58 -17.79
C ASN A 13 18.92 3.59 -16.39
N PHE A 14 17.97 2.69 -16.11
CA PHE A 14 17.33 2.61 -14.78
C PHE A 14 18.31 2.01 -13.75
N PRO A 15 18.56 2.69 -12.61
CA PRO A 15 19.52 2.22 -11.62
C PRO A 15 19.09 0.90 -10.97
N LEU A 16 19.94 -0.13 -11.05
CA LEU A 16 19.66 -1.43 -10.48
C LEU A 16 19.48 -1.39 -8.96
N SER A 17 20.11 -0.44 -8.28
CA SER A 17 19.95 -0.23 -6.84
C SER A 17 18.53 0.18 -6.42
N GLN A 18 17.71 0.61 -7.38
CA GLN A 18 16.31 0.95 -7.15
C GLN A 18 15.35 -0.22 -7.42
N ILE A 19 15.86 -1.38 -7.84
CA ILE A 19 15.07 -2.60 -8.04
C ILE A 19 15.25 -3.50 -6.84
N LEU A 20 14.26 -3.56 -5.97
CA LEU A 20 14.24 -4.44 -4.81
C LEU A 20 13.60 -5.77 -5.20
N CYS A 21 14.34 -6.86 -5.03
CA CYS A 21 13.85 -8.21 -5.36
C CYS A 21 13.49 -8.96 -4.09
N GLU A 22 12.21 -9.24 -3.91
CA GLU A 22 11.75 -10.15 -2.87
C GLU A 22 12.16 -11.59 -3.20
N PRO A 23 12.73 -12.35 -2.24
CA PRO A 23 13.12 -13.73 -2.48
C PRO A 23 11.93 -14.69 -2.62
N ASP A 24 10.78 -14.34 -2.06
CA ASP A 24 9.54 -15.10 -2.10
C ASP A 24 8.32 -14.16 -2.11
N LYS A 25 7.14 -14.67 -2.46
CA LYS A 25 5.87 -13.93 -2.46
C LYS A 25 5.24 -13.99 -1.07
N LYS A 26 5.14 -12.85 -0.38
CA LYS A 26 4.56 -12.75 0.99
C LYS A 26 3.50 -11.65 1.10
N ASN A 27 2.89 -11.31 -0.05
CA ASN A 27 1.84 -10.30 -0.14
C ASN A 27 2.31 -8.88 0.23
N THR A 28 1.40 -7.91 0.20
CA THR A 28 1.72 -6.47 0.25
C THR A 28 2.29 -6.00 1.58
N ALA A 29 1.92 -6.61 2.73
CA ALA A 29 2.48 -6.20 4.02
C ALA A 29 4.01 -6.39 4.07
N MET A 30 4.52 -7.52 3.57
CA MET A 30 5.94 -7.79 3.56
C MET A 30 6.69 -6.93 2.54
N ALA A 31 6.10 -6.70 1.36
CA ALA A 31 6.66 -5.81 0.34
C ALA A 31 6.84 -4.37 0.88
N LEU A 32 5.84 -3.83 1.60
CA LEU A 32 5.92 -2.50 2.19
C LEU A 32 6.94 -2.43 3.34
N ILE A 33 7.05 -3.46 4.17
CA ILE A 33 8.08 -3.56 5.23
C ILE A 33 9.47 -3.59 4.59
N PHE A 34 9.67 -4.39 3.54
CA PHE A 34 10.96 -4.49 2.86
C PHE A 34 11.37 -3.14 2.25
N ALA A 35 10.48 -2.53 1.45
CA ALA A 35 10.74 -1.22 0.85
C ALA A 35 11.01 -0.15 1.91
N SER A 36 10.20 -0.11 2.98
CA SER A 36 10.37 0.84 4.09
C SER A 36 11.70 0.66 4.82
N ALA A 37 12.14 -0.57 5.06
CA ALA A 37 13.42 -0.84 5.72
C ALA A 37 14.62 -0.38 4.87
N VAL A 38 14.57 -0.60 3.55
CA VAL A 38 15.63 -0.14 2.64
C VAL A 38 15.65 1.38 2.53
N ILE A 39 14.49 2.00 2.33
CA ILE A 39 14.38 3.46 2.16
C ILE A 39 14.73 4.21 3.46
N SER A 40 14.38 3.66 4.64
CA SER A 40 14.69 4.30 5.92
C SER A 40 16.19 4.42 6.20
N ARG A 41 17.03 3.61 5.56
CA ARG A 41 18.50 3.76 5.63
C ARG A 41 18.98 5.06 4.98
N LEU A 42 18.26 5.56 3.99
CA LEU A 42 18.56 6.81 3.29
C LEU A 42 17.89 7.99 4.00
N ASN A 43 16.63 7.79 4.39
CA ASN A 43 15.85 8.80 5.11
C ASN A 43 14.77 8.11 5.98
N PRO A 44 14.94 8.04 7.31
CA PRO A 44 13.97 7.42 8.21
C PRO A 44 12.63 8.18 8.27
N GLU A 45 12.63 9.45 7.87
CA GLU A 45 11.44 10.31 7.83
C GLU A 45 10.75 10.33 6.47
N ALA A 46 11.18 9.46 5.53
CA ALA A 46 10.63 9.43 4.19
C ALA A 46 9.12 9.16 4.18
N ILE A 47 8.44 9.83 3.25
CA ILE A 47 7.06 9.55 2.89
C ILE A 47 7.09 8.72 1.60
N ILE A 48 6.43 7.58 1.63
CA ILE A 48 6.38 6.62 0.53
C ILE A 48 4.96 6.59 -0.02
N THR A 49 4.83 6.58 -1.35
CA THR A 49 3.59 6.14 -2.00
C THR A 49 3.85 4.83 -2.73
N SER A 50 3.07 3.81 -2.41
CA SER A 50 3.09 2.51 -3.08
C SER A 50 1.99 2.42 -4.13
N PHE A 51 2.32 1.86 -5.28
CA PHE A 51 1.38 1.65 -6.39
C PHE A 51 1.40 0.18 -6.82
N PRO A 52 0.23 -0.47 -7.00
CA PRO A 52 0.18 -1.70 -7.78
C PRO A 52 0.66 -1.43 -9.22
N SER A 53 1.35 -2.40 -9.82
CA SER A 53 1.94 -2.26 -11.16
C SER A 53 0.96 -2.52 -12.31
N ASP A 54 -0.21 -3.04 -12.00
CA ASP A 54 -1.26 -3.50 -12.90
C ASP A 54 -2.49 -2.58 -12.93
N HIS A 55 -2.29 -1.29 -12.61
CA HIS A 55 -3.35 -0.28 -12.66
C HIS A 55 -3.18 0.65 -13.86
N TYR A 56 -4.28 0.90 -14.56
CA TYR A 56 -4.39 1.99 -15.51
C TYR A 56 -4.77 3.28 -14.78
N ILE A 57 -4.03 4.36 -15.05
CA ILE A 57 -4.28 5.69 -14.49
C ILE A 57 -4.39 6.70 -15.64
N GLY A 58 -5.54 7.35 -15.77
CA GLY A 58 -5.77 8.45 -16.70
C GLY A 58 -5.89 9.79 -15.99
N LYS A 59 -5.99 10.88 -16.73
CA LYS A 59 -6.02 12.27 -16.21
C LYS A 59 -4.81 12.55 -15.30
N ILE A 60 -3.62 12.44 -15.86
CA ILE A 60 -2.34 12.45 -15.14
C ILE A 60 -2.15 13.70 -14.26
N ASP A 61 -2.60 14.89 -14.70
CA ASP A 61 -2.51 16.10 -13.88
C ASP A 61 -3.31 16.00 -12.57
N ASN A 62 -4.49 15.39 -12.64
CA ASN A 62 -5.32 15.13 -11.47
C ASN A 62 -4.64 14.11 -10.54
N PHE A 63 -4.06 13.06 -11.13
CA PHE A 63 -3.29 12.06 -10.37
C PHE A 63 -2.13 12.71 -9.61
N ILE A 64 -1.32 13.53 -10.28
CA ILE A 64 -0.20 14.25 -9.65
C ILE A 64 -0.71 15.16 -8.52
N LYS A 65 -1.83 15.87 -8.74
CA LYS A 65 -2.45 16.72 -7.73
C LYS A 65 -2.88 15.91 -6.49
N ASP A 66 -3.54 14.77 -6.68
CA ASP A 66 -4.00 13.91 -5.58
C ASP A 66 -2.80 13.30 -4.82
N ILE A 67 -1.73 12.89 -5.52
CA ILE A 67 -0.48 12.42 -4.91
C ILE A 67 0.15 13.54 -4.05
N ASN A 68 0.27 14.75 -4.57
CA ASN A 68 0.82 15.88 -3.81
C ASN A 68 0.00 16.18 -2.55
N LYS A 69 -1.33 16.09 -2.64
CA LYS A 69 -2.23 16.20 -1.48
C LYS A 69 -1.97 15.09 -0.46
N SER A 70 -1.76 13.86 -0.91
CA SER A 70 -1.49 12.73 -0.01
C SER A 70 -0.20 12.92 0.78
N PHE A 71 0.87 13.48 0.18
CA PHE A 71 2.10 13.80 0.90
C PHE A 71 1.87 14.82 2.02
N GLN A 72 1.04 15.84 1.81
CA GLN A 72 0.75 16.82 2.86
C GLN A 72 -0.03 16.21 4.03
N LEU A 73 -0.97 15.31 3.74
CA LEU A 73 -1.73 14.60 4.78
C LEU A 73 -0.86 13.58 5.52
N ALA A 74 0.03 12.87 4.83
CA ALA A 74 0.92 11.89 5.45
C ALA A 74 1.90 12.52 6.45
N LYS A 75 2.27 13.80 6.28
CA LYS A 75 3.06 14.56 7.28
C LYS A 75 2.37 14.67 8.64
N GLN A 76 1.04 14.50 8.69
CA GLN A 76 0.23 14.55 9.90
C GLN A 76 0.10 13.18 10.60
N SER A 77 1.05 12.28 10.34
CA SER A 77 1.05 10.90 10.88
C SER A 77 -0.20 10.09 10.53
N LYS A 78 -0.71 10.29 9.31
CA LYS A 78 -1.82 9.52 8.74
C LYS A 78 -1.32 8.59 7.63
N ILE A 79 -2.05 7.50 7.43
CA ILE A 79 -1.91 6.64 6.25
C ILE A 79 -3.04 7.01 5.28
N ILE A 80 -2.69 7.30 4.04
CA ILE A 80 -3.63 7.81 3.05
C ILE A 80 -3.95 6.71 2.04
N LEU A 81 -5.23 6.44 1.85
CA LEU A 81 -5.77 5.55 0.83
C LEU A 81 -6.48 6.36 -0.25
N PHE A 82 -6.37 5.92 -1.49
CA PHE A 82 -7.05 6.54 -2.61
C PHE A 82 -8.36 5.80 -2.89
N GLY A 83 -9.47 6.53 -2.72
CA GLY A 83 -10.83 6.01 -2.84
C GLY A 83 -11.41 6.21 -4.22
N ILE A 84 -11.76 5.11 -4.88
CA ILE A 84 -12.43 5.12 -6.19
C ILE A 84 -13.94 5.09 -5.97
N ASN A 85 -14.69 5.93 -6.67
CA ASN A 85 -16.14 5.88 -6.64
C ASN A 85 -16.63 4.55 -7.25
N PRO A 86 -17.37 3.72 -6.50
CA PRO A 86 -17.86 2.44 -7.01
C PRO A 86 -18.88 2.65 -8.13
N THR A 87 -18.72 1.93 -9.24
CA THR A 87 -19.66 1.90 -10.36
C THR A 87 -20.48 0.63 -10.41
N SER A 88 -20.07 -0.40 -9.67
CA SER A 88 -20.73 -1.72 -9.61
C SER A 88 -20.40 -2.45 -8.30
N PRO A 89 -21.15 -3.48 -7.89
CA PRO A 89 -20.85 -4.30 -6.71
C PRO A 89 -19.78 -5.37 -7.06
N ASN A 90 -18.51 -4.95 -7.16
CA ASN A 90 -17.41 -5.85 -7.50
C ASN A 90 -16.84 -6.54 -6.24
N PRO A 91 -16.95 -7.89 -6.09
CA PRO A 91 -16.45 -8.61 -4.92
C PRO A 91 -14.92 -8.83 -4.95
N ALA A 92 -14.23 -8.46 -6.03
CA ALA A 92 -12.77 -8.58 -6.12
C ALA A 92 -12.03 -7.45 -5.41
N TYR A 93 -12.72 -6.33 -5.12
CA TYR A 93 -12.10 -5.14 -4.51
C TYR A 93 -12.35 -5.05 -3.01
N GLY A 94 -11.45 -4.36 -2.31
CA GLY A 94 -11.69 -3.84 -0.97
C GLY A 94 -12.61 -2.62 -1.02
N TYR A 95 -13.38 -2.43 0.04
CA TYR A 95 -14.31 -1.30 0.21
C TYR A 95 -14.03 -0.60 1.53
N PHE A 96 -14.24 0.70 1.54
CA PHE A 96 -14.26 1.43 2.80
C PHE A 96 -15.33 2.51 2.84
N LEU A 97 -15.76 2.83 4.05
CA LEU A 97 -16.67 3.92 4.34
C LEU A 97 -15.90 5.05 5.00
N THR A 98 -16.21 6.29 4.62
CA THR A 98 -15.61 7.47 5.23
C THR A 98 -16.61 8.20 6.14
N GLY A 99 -16.10 8.76 7.22
CA GLY A 99 -16.80 9.70 8.08
C GLY A 99 -16.36 11.15 7.84
N LYS A 100 -16.42 11.94 8.89
CA LYS A 100 -15.99 13.34 8.87
C LYS A 100 -14.53 13.47 8.46
N ASN A 101 -14.19 14.46 7.65
CA ASN A 101 -12.83 14.74 7.16
C ASN A 101 -12.19 13.53 6.42
N PHE A 102 -13.03 12.73 5.75
CA PHE A 102 -12.59 11.53 5.02
C PHE A 102 -11.84 10.48 5.87
N LEU A 103 -12.00 10.51 7.19
CA LEU A 103 -11.51 9.45 8.06
C LEU A 103 -12.19 8.13 7.69
N ILE A 104 -11.41 7.09 7.47
CA ILE A 104 -11.95 5.75 7.18
C ILE A 104 -12.50 5.17 8.48
N THR A 105 -13.81 4.91 8.49
CA THR A 105 -14.54 4.40 9.68
C THR A 105 -14.77 2.91 9.62
N LYS A 106 -14.73 2.33 8.42
CA LYS A 106 -14.91 0.90 8.17
C LYS A 106 -14.12 0.50 6.93
N PHE A 107 -13.42 -0.63 6.99
CA PHE A 107 -12.76 -1.26 5.85
C PHE A 107 -13.24 -2.71 5.74
N ILE A 108 -13.48 -3.20 4.53
CA ILE A 108 -13.94 -4.56 4.24
C ILE A 108 -13.21 -5.06 3.00
N GLU A 109 -12.35 -6.04 3.17
CA GLU A 109 -11.65 -6.65 2.05
C GLU A 109 -12.53 -7.70 1.38
N LYS A 110 -12.71 -7.60 0.07
CA LYS A 110 -13.39 -8.56 -0.80
C LYS A 110 -14.74 -9.04 -0.24
N PRO A 111 -15.74 -8.14 -0.08
CA PRO A 111 -17.05 -8.51 0.44
C PRO A 111 -17.79 -9.45 -0.51
N SER A 112 -18.77 -10.19 0.01
CA SER A 112 -19.74 -10.89 -0.85
C SER A 112 -20.56 -9.91 -1.70
N ILE A 113 -21.12 -10.36 -2.83
CA ILE A 113 -21.98 -9.51 -3.67
C ILE A 113 -23.12 -8.83 -2.91
N PRO A 114 -23.88 -9.52 -2.02
CA PRO A 114 -24.91 -8.85 -1.21
C PRO A 114 -24.35 -7.76 -0.29
N GLN A 115 -23.15 -8.00 0.28
CA GLN A 115 -22.47 -6.98 1.09
C GLN A 115 -22.00 -5.81 0.24
N ALA A 116 -21.43 -6.05 -0.94
CA ALA A 116 -21.00 -5.01 -1.86
C ALA A 116 -22.19 -4.13 -2.31
N LEU A 117 -23.32 -4.73 -2.65
CA LEU A 117 -24.57 -4.00 -2.96
C LEU A 117 -25.00 -3.06 -1.83
N LYS A 118 -24.96 -3.57 -0.59
CA LYS A 118 -25.29 -2.76 0.60
C LYS A 118 -24.28 -1.64 0.85
N LEU A 119 -22.99 -1.85 0.51
CA LEU A 119 -21.95 -0.84 0.66
C LEU A 119 -22.09 0.28 -0.35
N ILE A 120 -22.26 -0.04 -1.64
CA ILE A 120 -22.37 0.98 -2.70
C ILE A 120 -23.64 1.82 -2.61
N SER A 121 -24.68 1.39 -1.89
CA SER A 121 -25.85 2.22 -1.62
C SER A 121 -25.57 3.38 -0.64
N GLN A 122 -24.40 3.41 -0.03
CA GLN A 122 -23.98 4.46 0.90
C GLN A 122 -23.16 5.52 0.15
N GLN A 123 -23.51 6.80 0.29
CA GLN A 123 -22.86 7.91 -0.42
C GLN A 123 -21.37 8.09 -0.11
N ASN A 124 -20.91 7.60 1.03
CA ASN A 124 -19.53 7.71 1.51
C ASN A 124 -18.72 6.43 1.33
N CYS A 125 -19.17 5.55 0.43
CA CYS A 125 -18.50 4.30 0.09
C CYS A 125 -17.53 4.49 -1.07
N TYR A 126 -16.34 3.86 -0.95
CA TYR A 126 -15.30 3.87 -1.97
C TYR A 126 -14.71 2.48 -2.13
N TRP A 127 -14.24 2.14 -3.35
CA TRP A 127 -13.32 1.04 -3.55
C TRP A 127 -11.92 1.45 -3.08
N ASN A 128 -11.21 0.52 -2.46
CA ASN A 128 -9.78 0.65 -2.19
C ASN A 128 -8.99 0.46 -3.49
N SER A 129 -8.25 1.47 -3.91
CA SER A 129 -7.38 1.37 -5.09
C SER A 129 -6.11 0.56 -4.84
N GLY A 130 -5.78 0.19 -3.59
CA GLY A 130 -4.49 -0.39 -3.26
C GLY A 130 -3.30 0.59 -3.31
N ILE A 131 -3.55 1.87 -3.55
CA ILE A 131 -2.54 2.93 -3.49
C ILE A 131 -2.48 3.48 -2.07
N TYR A 132 -1.30 3.45 -1.45
CA TYR A 132 -1.07 3.88 -0.09
C TYR A 132 0.01 4.96 -0.04
N THR A 133 -0.24 6.07 0.68
CA THR A 133 0.80 7.05 1.03
C THR A 133 0.96 7.11 2.54
N TYR A 134 2.18 6.98 3.02
CA TYR A 134 2.47 6.96 4.46
C TYR A 134 3.89 7.46 4.75
N LYS A 135 4.09 8.02 5.93
CA LYS A 135 5.40 8.20 6.51
C LYS A 135 5.89 6.87 7.09
N ILE A 136 7.14 6.49 6.91
CA ILE A 136 7.68 5.19 7.39
C ILE A 136 7.40 5.02 8.89
N THR A 137 7.67 6.04 9.69
CA THR A 137 7.44 5.99 11.14
C THR A 137 5.98 5.77 11.52
N THR A 138 5.04 6.32 10.73
CA THR A 138 3.60 6.10 10.92
C THR A 138 3.23 4.66 10.61
N LEU A 139 3.69 4.13 9.47
CA LEU A 139 3.43 2.74 9.10
C LEU A 139 3.97 1.76 10.16
N LEU A 140 5.21 1.96 10.63
CA LEU A 140 5.81 1.12 11.69
C LEU A 140 5.03 1.22 13.00
N GLY A 141 4.50 2.40 13.34
CA GLY A 141 3.60 2.59 14.49
C GLY A 141 2.34 1.73 14.39
N GLU A 142 1.74 1.62 13.20
CA GLU A 142 0.56 0.77 12.98
C GLU A 142 0.93 -0.73 12.99
N PHE A 143 2.07 -1.13 12.41
CA PHE A 143 2.57 -2.49 12.54
C PHE A 143 2.83 -2.86 14.00
N LYS A 144 3.37 -1.94 14.83
CA LYS A 144 3.56 -2.17 16.27
C LYS A 144 2.25 -2.47 16.99
N LYS A 145 1.14 -1.83 16.58
CA LYS A 145 -0.19 -2.03 17.19
C LYS A 145 -0.84 -3.35 16.73
N TYR A 146 -0.78 -3.65 15.43
CA TYR A 146 -1.65 -4.66 14.82
C TYR A 146 -0.95 -5.88 14.23
N ALA A 147 0.36 -5.78 13.98
CA ALA A 147 1.17 -6.82 13.35
C ALA A 147 2.64 -6.75 13.82
N LYS A 148 2.85 -6.75 15.13
CA LYS A 148 4.14 -6.54 15.79
C LYS A 148 5.25 -7.51 15.37
N ASP A 149 4.88 -8.69 14.90
CA ASP A 149 5.79 -9.72 14.38
C ASP A 149 6.56 -9.29 13.13
N TYR A 150 6.14 -8.24 12.43
CA TYR A 150 6.88 -7.67 11.30
C TYR A 150 8.03 -6.73 11.73
N LEU A 151 8.05 -6.20 12.96
CA LEU A 151 9.08 -5.25 13.38
C LEU A 151 10.49 -5.88 13.45
N PRO A 152 10.67 -7.10 14.02
CA PRO A 152 11.98 -7.76 13.97
C PRO A 152 12.44 -8.05 12.54
N LEU A 153 11.50 -8.28 11.59
CA LEU A 153 11.82 -8.48 10.18
C LEU A 153 12.32 -7.18 9.55
N PHE A 154 11.65 -6.05 9.84
CA PHE A 154 12.10 -4.72 9.44
C PHE A 154 13.53 -4.45 9.94
N ASP A 155 13.81 -4.66 11.22
CA ASP A 155 15.13 -4.41 11.81
C ASP A 155 16.22 -5.24 11.16
N GLN A 156 15.97 -6.52 10.90
CA GLN A 156 16.93 -7.41 10.23
C GLN A 156 17.19 -6.98 8.77
N ILE A 157 16.15 -6.55 8.04
CA ILE A 157 16.30 -6.02 6.67
C ILE A 157 17.08 -4.70 6.71
N TYR A 158 16.75 -3.81 7.64
CA TYR A 158 17.45 -2.54 7.82
C TYR A 158 18.96 -2.76 8.02
N GLN A 159 19.35 -3.74 8.82
CA GLN A 159 20.75 -4.07 9.06
C GLN A 159 21.42 -4.76 7.86
N HIS A 160 20.70 -5.62 7.12
CA HIS A 160 21.24 -6.49 6.07
C HIS A 160 20.44 -6.46 4.76
N PRO A 161 20.19 -5.26 4.14
CA PRO A 161 19.23 -5.11 3.03
C PRO A 161 19.62 -5.88 1.76
N ASN A 162 20.91 -6.15 1.56
CA ASN A 162 21.44 -6.79 0.36
C ASN A 162 21.98 -8.22 0.63
N ASN A 163 21.71 -8.80 1.79
CA ASN A 163 22.17 -10.15 2.10
C ASN A 163 21.11 -11.20 1.72
N PRO A 164 21.30 -11.97 0.62
CA PRO A 164 20.27 -12.87 0.13
C PRO A 164 19.93 -14.00 1.09
N LYS A 165 20.89 -14.47 1.91
CA LYS A 165 20.66 -15.52 2.92
C LYS A 165 19.79 -14.99 4.06
N VAL A 166 20.05 -13.77 4.51
CA VAL A 166 19.26 -13.12 5.57
C VAL A 166 17.86 -12.83 5.04
N LEU A 167 17.72 -12.28 3.84
CA LEU A 167 16.42 -12.02 3.22
C LEU A 167 15.61 -13.31 3.04
N ALA A 168 16.20 -14.38 2.52
CA ALA A 168 15.52 -15.66 2.37
C ALA A 168 15.00 -16.20 3.72
N LYS A 169 15.80 -16.10 4.80
CA LYS A 169 15.38 -16.48 6.14
C LYS A 169 14.24 -15.62 6.66
N ILE A 170 14.31 -14.29 6.49
CA ILE A 170 13.25 -13.36 6.90
C ILE A 170 11.94 -13.71 6.19
N TYR A 171 11.98 -13.92 4.88
CA TYR A 171 10.80 -14.25 4.10
C TYR A 171 10.20 -15.62 4.45
N SER A 172 11.02 -16.61 4.81
CA SER A 172 10.52 -17.90 5.29
C SER A 172 9.76 -17.79 6.61
N LEU A 173 10.10 -16.83 7.47
CA LEU A 173 9.48 -16.59 8.77
C LEU A 173 8.28 -15.64 8.69
N SER A 174 8.19 -14.83 7.62
CA SER A 174 7.12 -13.85 7.47
C SER A 174 5.78 -14.50 7.11
N ARG A 175 4.68 -13.93 7.62
CA ARG A 175 3.33 -14.31 7.20
C ARG A 175 3.06 -13.85 5.77
N ASN A 176 2.24 -14.60 5.04
CA ASN A 176 1.69 -14.19 3.76
C ASN A 176 0.40 -13.38 4.01
N LEU A 177 0.53 -12.06 4.17
CA LEU A 177 -0.57 -11.20 4.61
C LEU A 177 -0.62 -9.91 3.79
N ALA A 178 -1.82 -9.54 3.32
CA ALA A 178 -2.05 -8.25 2.69
C ALA A 178 -1.97 -7.11 3.73
N ILE A 179 -1.52 -5.93 3.32
CA ILE A 179 -1.51 -4.73 4.16
C ILE A 179 -2.94 -4.38 4.62
N ASP A 180 -3.92 -4.66 3.79
CA ASP A 180 -5.34 -4.44 4.07
C ASP A 180 -5.77 -5.17 5.35
N THR A 181 -5.52 -6.46 5.41
CA THR A 181 -5.83 -7.31 6.59
C THR A 181 -4.88 -7.05 7.76
N ALA A 182 -3.61 -6.76 7.48
CA ALA A 182 -2.65 -6.47 8.53
C ALA A 182 -2.98 -5.18 9.29
N ILE A 183 -3.34 -4.13 8.56
CA ILE A 183 -3.45 -2.76 9.06
C ILE A 183 -4.83 -2.15 8.76
N SER A 184 -5.27 -2.12 7.46
CA SER A 184 -6.38 -1.25 7.06
C SER A 184 -7.72 -1.61 7.71
N GLU A 185 -8.00 -2.88 7.94
CA GLU A 185 -9.21 -3.33 8.64
C GLU A 185 -9.25 -2.95 10.14
N LYS A 186 -8.12 -2.55 10.73
CA LYS A 186 -7.95 -2.36 12.18
C LYS A 186 -7.57 -0.93 12.56
N SER A 187 -6.86 -0.24 11.68
CA SER A 187 -6.29 1.08 11.95
C SER A 187 -7.36 2.16 12.00
N LYS A 188 -7.18 3.10 12.92
CA LYS A 188 -7.98 4.32 13.07
C LYS A 188 -7.27 5.56 12.51
N GLU A 189 -6.09 5.37 11.92
CA GLU A 189 -5.24 6.45 11.40
C GLU A 189 -5.33 6.56 9.87
N LEU A 190 -6.34 5.93 9.25
CA LEU A 190 -6.54 5.94 7.81
C LEU A 190 -7.42 7.13 7.38
N ILE A 191 -6.94 7.87 6.38
CA ILE A 191 -7.70 8.93 5.71
C ILE A 191 -7.81 8.57 4.23
N SER A 192 -8.98 8.81 3.63
CA SER A 192 -9.17 8.65 2.19
C SER A 192 -8.97 9.98 1.44
N ILE A 193 -8.44 9.89 0.23
CA ILE A 193 -8.59 10.90 -0.81
C ILE A 193 -9.52 10.30 -1.87
N PRO A 194 -10.77 10.80 -2.02
CA PRO A 194 -11.56 10.49 -3.20
C PRO A 194 -10.81 10.98 -4.44
N VAL A 195 -10.55 10.07 -5.38
CA VAL A 195 -9.69 10.39 -6.53
C VAL A 195 -10.41 11.29 -7.54
N SER A 196 -9.63 12.17 -8.17
CA SER A 196 -10.07 13.01 -9.27
C SER A 196 -9.55 12.53 -10.65
N PHE A 197 -8.75 11.46 -10.67
CA PHE A 197 -8.22 10.82 -11.87
C PHE A 197 -9.05 9.58 -12.28
N SER A 198 -8.85 9.10 -13.51
CA SER A 198 -9.45 7.84 -13.97
C SER A 198 -8.59 6.67 -13.53
N TRP A 199 -9.23 5.59 -13.05
CA TRP A 199 -8.56 4.41 -12.55
C TRP A 199 -9.25 3.13 -13.04
N ASN A 200 -8.46 2.12 -13.34
CA ASN A 200 -8.94 0.76 -13.59
C ASN A 200 -7.85 -0.24 -13.18
N ASP A 201 -8.27 -1.31 -12.52
CA ASP A 201 -7.44 -2.49 -12.28
C ASP A 201 -7.51 -3.36 -13.55
N VAL A 202 -6.34 -3.64 -14.18
CA VAL A 202 -6.20 -4.40 -15.43
C VAL A 202 -5.42 -5.70 -15.23
N GLY A 203 -5.19 -6.09 -13.97
CA GLY A 203 -4.52 -7.32 -13.56
C GLY A 203 -5.38 -8.57 -13.58
#